data_38ecc36990f37b9877a0e26bd5a63019
#
_entry.id   38ecc36990f37b9877a0e26bd5a63019
#
_cell.length_a   1.000
_cell.length_b   1.000
_cell.length_c   1.000
_cell.angle_alpha   90.00
_cell.angle_beta   90.00
_cell.angle_gamma   90.00
#
_symmetry.space_group_name_H-M   'P 1'
#
loop_
_entity.id
_entity.type
_entity.pdbx_description
1 polymer ?
#
loop_
_entity_poly.entity_id
_entity_poly.type
_entity_poly.pdbx_seq_one_letter_code
_entity_poly.pdbx_strand_id
1 'polypeptide(L)'
;EIGASAFARAQKLETVTMPSVVTIGASAFEHTLVEDVTLPATITSIGSRAFVGKPNGKRELHITIETATPPTIDGSFATHADAYVKVPDGSLGAYLPNLDLSKPFKNSGDTKWGGLRVIDNAQKLLTYHGVNSWDKMYAYVVSGTAITESRFPTTFENGDKILSGWNTSKDGTGTPVDANTVVTEDMTLYAQWSEPAVDLDVAVSYSNVDEAGETIWTKI
;
A
#
# COMPACT_ATOMS: atom_id res chain seq x y z
N GLU A 1 -26.65 10.02 18.89
CA GLU A 1 -26.23 11.02 17.91
C GLU A 1 -25.29 12.03 18.53
N ILE A 2 -24.26 12.43 17.80
CA ILE A 2 -23.39 13.57 18.12
C ILE A 2 -23.60 14.60 17.02
N GLY A 3 -24.08 15.79 17.41
CA GLY A 3 -24.40 16.85 16.45
C GLY A 3 -23.15 17.47 15.80
N ALA A 4 -23.37 18.23 14.73
CA ALA A 4 -22.31 18.98 14.08
C ALA A 4 -21.62 19.95 15.04
N SER A 5 -20.28 19.97 15.01
CA SER A 5 -19.41 20.83 15.83
C SER A 5 -19.59 20.66 17.34
N ALA A 6 -20.24 19.60 17.83
CA ALA A 6 -20.60 19.43 19.25
C ALA A 6 -19.40 19.59 20.20
N PHE A 7 -18.22 19.13 19.82
CA PHE A 7 -16.98 19.24 20.58
C PHE A 7 -15.86 19.94 19.80
N ALA A 8 -16.23 20.67 18.74
CA ALA A 8 -15.24 21.36 17.93
C ALA A 8 -14.38 22.30 18.77
N ARG A 9 -13.05 22.21 18.63
CA ARG A 9 -12.08 23.02 19.39
C ARG A 9 -12.08 22.79 20.90
N ALA A 10 -12.67 21.70 21.41
CA ALA A 10 -12.50 21.27 22.78
C ALA A 10 -11.05 20.82 23.03
N GLN A 11 -10.15 21.79 23.22
CA GLN A 11 -8.69 21.62 23.17
C GLN A 11 -8.09 20.76 24.29
N LYS A 12 -8.89 20.35 25.26
CA LYS A 12 -8.51 19.47 26.38
C LYS A 12 -9.18 18.10 26.28
N LEU A 13 -10.00 17.85 25.26
CA LEU A 13 -10.67 16.57 25.07
C LEU A 13 -9.68 15.58 24.47
N GLU A 14 -9.25 14.61 25.25
CA GLU A 14 -8.26 13.59 24.88
C GLU A 14 -8.90 12.21 24.65
N THR A 15 -9.95 11.91 25.36
CA THR A 15 -10.64 10.61 25.29
C THR A 15 -12.15 10.78 25.12
N VAL A 16 -12.75 9.89 24.35
CA VAL A 16 -14.19 9.84 24.16
C VAL A 16 -14.65 8.39 24.09
N THR A 17 -15.74 8.08 24.78
CA THR A 17 -16.38 6.75 24.74
C THR A 17 -17.79 6.88 24.18
N MET A 18 -18.08 6.15 23.11
CA MET A 18 -19.31 6.28 22.34
C MET A 18 -19.96 4.92 22.04
N PRO A 19 -20.36 4.12 23.06
CA PRO A 19 -20.72 2.72 22.87
C PRO A 19 -21.99 2.47 22.04
N SER A 20 -22.80 3.49 21.81
CA SER A 20 -24.09 3.38 21.11
C SER A 20 -24.32 4.53 20.13
N VAL A 21 -23.24 5.18 19.66
CA VAL A 21 -23.37 6.25 18.67
C VAL A 21 -23.83 5.68 17.33
N VAL A 22 -24.79 6.35 16.70
CA VAL A 22 -25.34 6.00 15.38
C VAL A 22 -24.84 6.99 14.32
N THR A 23 -24.78 8.27 14.67
CA THR A 23 -24.37 9.33 13.75
C THR A 23 -23.40 10.31 14.42
N ILE A 24 -22.38 10.74 13.67
CA ILE A 24 -21.45 11.79 14.08
C ILE A 24 -21.52 12.90 13.03
N GLY A 25 -21.89 14.09 13.46
CA GLY A 25 -22.06 15.26 12.61
C GLY A 25 -20.73 15.87 12.12
N ALA A 26 -20.84 16.75 11.13
CA ALA A 26 -19.67 17.45 10.57
C ALA A 26 -18.89 18.21 11.64
N SER A 27 -17.55 18.15 11.59
CA SER A 27 -16.64 18.84 12.53
C SER A 27 -16.86 18.50 14.01
N ALA A 28 -17.55 17.40 14.34
CA ALA A 28 -17.96 17.10 15.72
C ALA A 28 -16.81 17.10 16.72
N PHE A 29 -15.64 16.58 16.37
CA PHE A 29 -14.42 16.54 17.17
C PHE A 29 -13.26 17.29 16.51
N GLU A 30 -13.56 18.22 15.61
CA GLU A 30 -12.54 18.98 14.91
C GLU A 30 -11.66 19.76 15.89
N HIS A 31 -10.34 19.67 15.73
CA HIS A 31 -9.33 20.33 16.56
C HIS A 31 -9.37 19.96 18.06
N THR A 32 -9.84 18.76 18.38
CA THR A 32 -9.67 18.15 19.72
C THR A 32 -8.29 17.50 19.87
N LEU A 33 -8.05 16.86 21.00
CA LEU A 33 -6.85 16.08 21.29
C LEU A 33 -7.12 14.56 21.33
N VAL A 34 -8.26 14.13 20.79
CA VAL A 34 -8.63 12.72 20.75
C VAL A 34 -7.67 11.96 19.81
N GLU A 35 -7.07 10.88 20.29
CA GLU A 35 -6.14 10.04 19.56
C GLU A 35 -6.73 8.67 19.23
N ASP A 36 -7.28 7.97 20.21
CA ASP A 36 -7.87 6.65 20.03
C ASP A 36 -9.39 6.71 20.11
N VAL A 37 -10.06 6.26 19.06
CA VAL A 37 -11.52 6.27 18.94
C VAL A 37 -12.02 4.90 18.55
N THR A 38 -12.98 4.36 19.32
CA THR A 38 -13.76 3.19 18.89
C THR A 38 -15.14 3.62 18.47
N LEU A 39 -15.51 3.33 17.23
CA LEU A 39 -16.84 3.53 16.67
C LEU A 39 -17.58 2.19 16.69
N PRO A 40 -18.73 2.11 17.39
CA PRO A 40 -19.45 0.84 17.56
C PRO A 40 -20.08 0.35 16.26
N ALA A 41 -20.51 -0.92 16.26
CA ALA A 41 -21.19 -1.51 15.11
C ALA A 41 -22.51 -0.81 14.71
N THR A 42 -23.03 0.05 15.60
CA THR A 42 -24.26 0.84 15.36
C THR A 42 -24.01 2.10 14.52
N ILE A 43 -22.75 2.49 14.25
CA ILE A 43 -22.43 3.68 13.48
C ILE A 43 -22.93 3.57 12.03
N THR A 44 -23.67 4.54 11.54
CA THR A 44 -24.21 4.57 10.19
C THR A 44 -23.74 5.74 9.35
N SER A 45 -23.27 6.84 10.00
CA SER A 45 -22.76 7.99 9.27
C SER A 45 -21.73 8.80 10.05
N ILE A 46 -20.76 9.35 9.31
CA ILE A 46 -19.71 10.24 9.84
C ILE A 46 -19.62 11.44 8.92
N GLY A 47 -19.87 12.62 9.48
CA GLY A 47 -19.86 13.89 8.75
C GLY A 47 -18.43 14.33 8.40
N SER A 48 -18.33 15.23 7.41
CA SER A 48 -17.06 15.79 6.97
C SER A 48 -16.30 16.45 8.13
N ARG A 49 -14.97 16.32 8.12
CA ARG A 49 -14.07 16.93 9.11
C ARG A 49 -14.30 16.49 10.55
N ALA A 50 -15.09 15.44 10.81
CA ALA A 50 -15.50 15.04 12.17
C ALA A 50 -14.31 14.87 13.13
N PHE A 51 -13.16 14.39 12.63
CA PHE A 51 -11.93 14.13 13.40
C PHE A 51 -10.71 14.84 12.81
N VAL A 52 -10.86 15.94 12.12
CA VAL A 52 -9.71 16.71 11.62
C VAL A 52 -8.94 17.32 12.81
N GLY A 53 -7.65 16.97 12.92
CA GLY A 53 -6.77 17.48 13.96
C GLY A 53 -6.39 18.95 13.80
N LYS A 54 -5.63 19.45 14.76
CA LYS A 54 -5.08 20.82 14.68
C LYS A 54 -4.02 20.90 13.56
N PRO A 55 -3.97 22.00 12.82
CA PRO A 55 -2.83 22.29 11.96
C PRO A 55 -1.52 22.24 12.78
N ASN A 56 -0.51 21.53 12.27
CA ASN A 56 0.80 21.34 12.92
C ASN A 56 0.80 20.49 14.21
N GLY A 57 -0.31 19.86 14.59
CA GLY A 57 -0.34 18.86 15.65
C GLY A 57 0.31 17.55 15.19
N LYS A 58 1.33 17.07 15.91
CA LYS A 58 2.00 15.77 15.66
C LYS A 58 1.25 14.60 16.33
N ARG A 59 -0.08 14.63 16.33
CA ARG A 59 -0.85 13.56 16.98
C ARG A 59 -1.30 12.54 15.96
N GLU A 60 -1.16 11.29 16.32
CA GLU A 60 -1.67 10.16 15.58
C GLU A 60 -3.15 9.98 15.91
N LEU A 61 -3.97 9.73 14.91
CA LEU A 61 -5.39 9.40 15.10
C LEU A 61 -5.62 7.97 14.68
N HIS A 62 -6.05 7.15 15.61
CA HIS A 62 -6.37 5.76 15.40
C HIS A 62 -7.87 5.55 15.61
N ILE A 63 -8.57 5.19 14.56
CA ILE A 63 -10.00 4.90 14.63
C ILE A 63 -10.20 3.41 14.45
N THR A 64 -10.83 2.75 15.43
CA THR A 64 -11.31 1.38 15.27
C THR A 64 -12.81 1.42 14.97
N ILE A 65 -13.23 0.79 13.88
CA ILE A 65 -14.65 0.66 13.52
C ILE A 65 -15.06 -0.80 13.68
N GLU A 66 -16.15 -1.04 14.41
CA GLU A 66 -16.63 -2.40 14.69
C GLU A 66 -17.64 -2.95 13.67
N THR A 67 -18.06 -2.13 12.69
CA THR A 67 -18.96 -2.60 11.61
C THR A 67 -18.18 -3.04 10.38
N ALA A 68 -18.55 -4.18 9.80
CA ALA A 68 -18.02 -4.66 8.52
C ALA A 68 -18.63 -3.90 7.32
N THR A 69 -19.76 -3.24 7.50
CA THR A 69 -20.39 -2.39 6.49
C THR A 69 -19.95 -0.94 6.72
N PRO A 70 -19.28 -0.32 5.77
CA PRO A 70 -18.82 1.06 5.93
C PRO A 70 -19.98 2.02 6.23
N PRO A 71 -19.88 2.88 7.26
CA PRO A 71 -20.82 3.96 7.44
C PRO A 71 -20.74 4.94 6.26
N THR A 72 -21.83 5.66 6.00
CA THR A 72 -21.81 6.73 4.99
C THR A 72 -20.90 7.86 5.47
N ILE A 73 -20.11 8.42 4.55
CA ILE A 73 -19.23 9.56 4.82
C ILE A 73 -19.53 10.71 3.86
N ASP A 74 -19.41 11.92 4.37
CA ASP A 74 -19.50 13.14 3.55
C ASP A 74 -18.07 13.67 3.33
N GLY A 75 -17.41 13.16 2.30
CA GLY A 75 -16.02 13.49 1.99
C GLY A 75 -15.01 12.94 3.01
N SER A 76 -13.92 13.68 3.23
CA SER A 76 -12.91 13.30 4.22
C SER A 76 -13.33 13.72 5.63
N PHE A 77 -13.43 12.77 6.53
CA PHE A 77 -13.74 13.06 7.94
C PHE A 77 -12.50 13.24 8.83
N ALA A 78 -11.31 12.85 8.34
CA ALA A 78 -10.06 13.05 9.05
C ALA A 78 -8.90 13.28 8.05
N THR A 79 -7.87 14.00 8.49
CA THR A 79 -6.67 14.30 7.72
C THR A 79 -5.46 14.35 8.64
N HIS A 80 -4.75 13.24 8.76
CA HIS A 80 -3.51 13.15 9.55
C HIS A 80 -2.49 12.31 8.77
N ALA A 81 -1.22 12.63 8.87
CA ALA A 81 -0.16 11.96 8.10
C ALA A 81 -0.03 10.47 8.48
N ASP A 82 -0.09 10.17 9.78
CA ASP A 82 0.17 8.82 10.32
C ASP A 82 -1.10 8.16 10.89
N ALA A 83 -2.28 8.73 10.61
CA ALA A 83 -3.55 8.22 11.08
C ALA A 83 -4.05 7.04 10.25
N TYR A 84 -4.80 6.16 10.89
CA TYR A 84 -5.43 5.02 10.24
C TYR A 84 -6.84 4.73 10.78
N VAL A 85 -7.60 4.01 9.99
CA VAL A 85 -8.84 3.37 10.42
C VAL A 85 -8.66 1.86 10.38
N LYS A 86 -8.85 1.21 11.53
CA LYS A 86 -8.87 -0.24 11.65
C LYS A 86 -10.31 -0.72 11.48
N VAL A 87 -10.49 -1.66 10.57
CA VAL A 87 -11.79 -2.27 10.24
C VAL A 87 -11.83 -3.74 10.64
N PRO A 88 -13.00 -4.36 10.76
CA PRO A 88 -13.11 -5.78 11.04
C PRO A 88 -12.37 -6.65 10.03
N ASP A 89 -11.79 -7.75 10.49
CA ASP A 89 -11.02 -8.67 9.66
C ASP A 89 -11.84 -9.19 8.48
N GLY A 90 -11.25 -9.10 7.27
CA GLY A 90 -11.89 -9.50 6.02
C GLY A 90 -12.84 -8.46 5.42
N SER A 91 -12.99 -7.26 6.01
CA SER A 91 -13.89 -6.23 5.50
C SER A 91 -13.21 -5.20 4.59
N LEU A 92 -11.91 -5.30 4.33
CA LEU A 92 -11.14 -4.36 3.52
C LEU A 92 -11.82 -4.01 2.19
N GLY A 93 -12.31 -5.01 1.45
CA GLY A 93 -12.98 -4.81 0.17
C GLY A 93 -14.27 -3.99 0.25
N ALA A 94 -14.99 -4.04 1.38
CA ALA A 94 -16.17 -3.22 1.60
C ALA A 94 -15.79 -1.74 1.80
N TYR A 95 -14.69 -1.46 2.50
CA TYR A 95 -14.19 -0.10 2.74
C TYR A 95 -13.44 0.49 1.54
N LEU A 96 -12.89 -0.34 0.67
CA LEU A 96 -12.15 0.05 -0.53
C LEU A 96 -12.77 -0.57 -1.79
N PRO A 97 -14.05 -0.28 -2.11
CA PRO A 97 -14.80 -0.99 -3.16
C PRO A 97 -14.26 -0.77 -4.58
N ASN A 98 -13.49 0.29 -4.79
CA ASN A 98 -12.89 0.61 -6.09
C ASN A 98 -11.49 0.02 -6.27
N LEU A 99 -10.95 -0.62 -5.24
CA LEU A 99 -9.63 -1.22 -5.27
C LEU A 99 -9.71 -2.70 -5.68
N ASP A 100 -9.05 -3.04 -6.78
CA ASP A 100 -8.86 -4.45 -7.17
C ASP A 100 -7.80 -5.08 -6.28
N LEU A 101 -8.25 -5.77 -5.24
CA LEU A 101 -7.37 -6.46 -4.29
C LEU A 101 -6.65 -7.67 -4.89
N SER A 102 -6.93 -8.05 -6.14
CA SER A 102 -6.30 -9.22 -6.80
C SER A 102 -4.95 -8.93 -7.43
N LYS A 103 -4.56 -7.68 -7.60
CA LYS A 103 -3.34 -7.24 -8.29
C LYS A 103 -2.70 -6.00 -7.66
N PRO A 104 -1.45 -5.65 -8.03
CA PRO A 104 -0.81 -4.41 -7.58
C PRO A 104 -1.48 -3.14 -8.10
N PHE A 105 -1.40 -2.06 -7.33
CA PHE A 105 -1.92 -0.74 -7.68
C PHE A 105 -0.89 0.37 -7.39
N LYS A 106 -1.00 1.53 -8.06
CA LYS A 106 0.02 2.61 -7.99
C LYS A 106 -0.29 3.70 -6.97
N ASN A 107 -1.56 3.98 -6.74
CA ASN A 107 -1.94 5.13 -5.94
C ASN A 107 -2.12 4.75 -4.47
N SER A 108 -1.27 5.26 -3.59
CA SER A 108 -1.42 5.04 -2.14
C SER A 108 -2.71 5.66 -1.58
N GLY A 109 -3.32 6.59 -2.29
CA GLY A 109 -4.64 7.13 -1.96
C GLY A 109 -5.75 6.10 -2.03
N ASP A 110 -5.59 5.05 -2.85
CA ASP A 110 -6.55 3.96 -3.01
C ASP A 110 -6.67 3.10 -1.74
N THR A 111 -5.70 3.19 -0.83
CA THR A 111 -5.75 2.53 0.49
C THR A 111 -6.49 3.34 1.55
N LYS A 112 -7.09 4.47 1.18
CA LYS A 112 -7.73 5.39 2.12
C LYS A 112 -9.25 5.37 2.00
N TRP A 113 -9.88 5.43 3.15
CA TRP A 113 -11.29 5.67 3.32
C TRP A 113 -11.50 6.85 4.28
N GLY A 114 -12.29 7.83 3.87
CA GLY A 114 -12.53 9.03 4.68
C GLY A 114 -11.28 9.88 4.99
N GLY A 115 -10.21 9.72 4.21
CA GLY A 115 -8.93 10.41 4.38
C GLY A 115 -7.87 9.62 5.15
N LEU A 116 -8.22 8.48 5.77
CA LEU A 116 -7.33 7.64 6.57
C LEU A 116 -6.97 6.34 5.86
N ARG A 117 -5.75 5.85 6.08
CA ARG A 117 -5.34 4.52 5.62
C ARG A 117 -6.20 3.46 6.30
N VAL A 118 -6.73 2.52 5.51
CA VAL A 118 -7.50 1.38 6.05
C VAL A 118 -6.55 0.27 6.46
N ILE A 119 -6.73 -0.26 7.66
CA ILE A 119 -6.04 -1.42 8.20
C ILE A 119 -7.05 -2.53 8.46
N ASP A 120 -6.78 -3.70 7.89
CA ASP A 120 -7.50 -4.95 8.13
C ASP A 120 -6.45 -5.98 8.56
N ASN A 121 -6.57 -6.56 9.75
CA ASN A 121 -5.55 -7.48 10.25
C ASN A 121 -5.46 -8.77 9.42
N ALA A 122 -6.56 -9.16 8.73
CA ALA A 122 -6.55 -10.28 7.81
C ALA A 122 -5.79 -10.00 6.51
N GLN A 123 -5.41 -8.75 6.25
CA GLN A 123 -4.66 -8.34 5.08
C GLN A 123 -3.39 -7.61 5.48
N LYS A 124 -2.32 -7.83 4.73
CA LYS A 124 -1.04 -7.15 4.89
C LYS A 124 -0.74 -6.35 3.62
N LEU A 125 -0.17 -5.17 3.82
CA LEU A 125 0.20 -4.28 2.73
C LEU A 125 1.65 -4.52 2.32
N LEU A 126 1.85 -4.86 1.06
CA LEU A 126 3.17 -4.87 0.43
C LEU A 126 3.39 -3.52 -0.26
N THR A 127 4.52 -2.90 0.00
CA THR A 127 4.98 -1.68 -0.68
C THR A 127 6.18 -2.02 -1.54
N TYR A 128 6.03 -1.93 -2.85
CA TYR A 128 7.08 -2.19 -3.83
C TYR A 128 7.74 -0.88 -4.24
N HIS A 129 9.05 -0.84 -4.19
CA HIS A 129 9.86 0.26 -4.67
C HIS A 129 10.59 -0.13 -5.95
N GLY A 130 10.44 0.68 -6.99
CA GLY A 130 11.26 0.61 -8.19
C GLY A 130 12.62 1.28 -8.00
N VAL A 131 13.13 1.92 -9.04
CA VAL A 131 14.44 2.57 -9.02
C VAL A 131 14.43 3.83 -8.15
N ASN A 132 13.41 4.65 -8.29
CA ASN A 132 13.27 5.93 -7.63
C ASN A 132 12.36 5.85 -6.40
N SER A 133 12.53 6.78 -5.46
CA SER A 133 11.73 6.80 -4.22
C SER A 133 10.23 7.06 -4.44
N TRP A 134 9.87 7.68 -5.56
CA TRP A 134 8.47 7.93 -5.95
C TRP A 134 7.86 6.81 -6.82
N ASP A 135 8.70 5.91 -7.34
CA ASP A 135 8.27 4.78 -8.16
C ASP A 135 7.83 3.64 -7.24
N LYS A 136 6.56 3.67 -6.86
CA LYS A 136 5.97 2.73 -5.90
C LYS A 136 4.73 2.06 -6.45
N MET A 137 4.56 0.81 -6.05
CA MET A 137 3.30 0.07 -6.18
C MET A 137 2.96 -0.61 -4.87
N TYR A 138 1.72 -0.98 -4.72
CA TYR A 138 1.19 -1.58 -3.50
C TYR A 138 0.38 -2.82 -3.84
N ALA A 139 0.36 -3.80 -2.95
CA ALA A 139 -0.57 -4.92 -3.03
C ALA A 139 -1.01 -5.36 -1.64
N TYR A 140 -2.23 -5.86 -1.52
CA TYR A 140 -2.69 -6.55 -0.31
C TYR A 140 -2.54 -8.05 -0.45
N VAL A 141 -2.12 -8.71 0.63
CA VAL A 141 -1.99 -10.17 0.73
C VAL A 141 -2.67 -10.63 2.01
N VAL A 142 -3.37 -11.75 1.96
CA VAL A 142 -3.99 -12.33 3.16
C VAL A 142 -2.89 -12.73 4.15
N SER A 143 -3.02 -12.30 5.39
CA SER A 143 -2.05 -12.59 6.45
C SER A 143 -1.90 -14.09 6.66
N GLY A 144 -0.65 -14.56 6.75
CA GLY A 144 -0.34 -15.98 6.92
C GLY A 144 -0.38 -16.79 5.63
N THR A 145 -0.57 -16.16 4.46
CA THR A 145 -0.51 -16.85 3.16
C THR A 145 0.72 -16.43 2.35
N ALA A 146 1.08 -17.25 1.37
CA ALA A 146 2.13 -16.92 0.41
C ALA A 146 1.67 -15.83 -0.57
N ILE A 147 2.61 -15.05 -1.07
CA ILE A 147 2.39 -14.07 -2.14
C ILE A 147 2.09 -14.85 -3.42
N THR A 148 0.99 -14.53 -4.11
CA THR A 148 0.73 -15.09 -5.43
C THR A 148 1.46 -14.29 -6.51
N GLU A 149 1.83 -14.91 -7.64
CA GLU A 149 2.51 -14.24 -8.77
C GLU A 149 1.79 -12.97 -9.22
N SER A 150 0.46 -12.96 -9.22
CA SER A 150 -0.36 -11.82 -9.61
C SER A 150 -0.20 -10.59 -8.71
N ARG A 151 0.43 -10.74 -7.53
CA ARG A 151 0.69 -9.65 -6.59
C ARG A 151 2.00 -8.92 -6.85
N PHE A 152 2.88 -9.47 -7.68
CA PHE A 152 4.14 -8.82 -8.03
C PHE A 152 3.93 -7.85 -9.20
N PRO A 153 4.40 -6.60 -9.06
CA PRO A 153 4.40 -5.66 -10.17
C PRO A 153 5.35 -6.10 -11.28
N THR A 154 4.90 -5.99 -12.53
CA THR A 154 5.68 -6.30 -13.72
C THR A 154 6.03 -5.07 -14.56
N THR A 155 5.63 -3.88 -14.11
CA THR A 155 5.69 -2.63 -14.89
C THR A 155 6.76 -1.65 -14.42
N PHE A 156 7.63 -2.04 -13.50
CA PHE A 156 8.80 -1.22 -13.16
C PHE A 156 9.85 -1.29 -14.27
N GLU A 157 10.52 -0.17 -14.51
CA GLU A 157 11.53 -0.03 -15.55
C GLU A 157 12.83 0.53 -14.96
N ASN A 158 13.97 0.10 -15.51
CA ASN A 158 15.30 0.57 -15.15
C ASN A 158 16.24 0.58 -16.35
N GLY A 159 15.97 1.46 -17.32
CA GLY A 159 16.70 1.45 -18.60
C GLY A 159 16.56 0.11 -19.29
N ASP A 160 17.67 -0.46 -19.71
CA ASP A 160 17.72 -1.77 -20.40
C ASP A 160 17.77 -2.95 -19.43
N LYS A 161 17.80 -2.72 -18.10
CA LYS A 161 17.90 -3.79 -17.12
C LYS A 161 16.59 -4.55 -16.97
N ILE A 162 16.72 -5.83 -16.67
CA ILE A 162 15.60 -6.74 -16.46
C ILE A 162 15.30 -6.83 -14.97
N LEU A 163 14.02 -6.71 -14.59
CA LEU A 163 13.55 -6.98 -13.23
C LEU A 163 13.80 -8.46 -12.92
N SER A 164 14.74 -8.75 -12.01
CA SER A 164 15.17 -10.10 -11.68
C SER A 164 14.54 -10.65 -10.40
N GLY A 165 13.90 -9.81 -9.60
CA GLY A 165 13.23 -10.24 -8.36
C GLY A 165 12.98 -9.11 -7.38
N TRP A 166 12.66 -9.50 -6.15
CA TRP A 166 12.34 -8.59 -5.05
C TRP A 166 13.15 -8.94 -3.81
N ASN A 167 13.51 -7.92 -3.02
CA ASN A 167 14.28 -8.08 -1.79
C ASN A 167 13.79 -7.11 -0.73
N THR A 168 13.93 -7.46 0.56
CA THR A 168 13.61 -6.57 1.69
C THR A 168 14.60 -5.42 1.85
N SER A 169 15.75 -5.46 1.17
CA SER A 169 16.75 -4.40 1.14
C SER A 169 17.04 -3.95 -0.29
N LYS A 170 17.24 -2.64 -0.46
CA LYS A 170 17.47 -2.01 -1.77
C LYS A 170 18.78 -2.48 -2.43
N ASP A 171 19.79 -2.80 -1.63
CA ASP A 171 21.11 -3.27 -2.09
C ASP A 171 21.17 -4.78 -2.31
N GLY A 172 20.06 -5.50 -2.13
CA GLY A 172 19.97 -6.94 -2.30
C GLY A 172 20.54 -7.78 -1.14
N THR A 173 21.03 -7.14 -0.07
CA THR A 173 21.61 -7.86 1.10
C THR A 173 20.55 -8.42 2.05
N GLY A 174 19.30 -8.02 1.90
CA GLY A 174 18.19 -8.50 2.71
C GLY A 174 17.68 -9.88 2.28
N THR A 175 16.45 -10.18 2.65
CA THR A 175 15.80 -11.45 2.30
C THR A 175 15.18 -11.37 0.90
N PRO A 176 15.52 -12.28 -0.02
CA PRO A 176 14.79 -12.42 -1.28
C PRO A 176 13.32 -12.78 -1.04
N VAL A 177 12.43 -12.23 -1.86
CA VAL A 177 10.99 -12.43 -1.74
C VAL A 177 10.43 -12.92 -3.08
N ASP A 178 9.68 -13.99 -3.00
CA ASP A 178 9.06 -14.67 -4.14
C ASP A 178 7.61 -15.09 -3.84
N ALA A 179 6.98 -15.80 -4.78
CA ALA A 179 5.61 -16.30 -4.65
C ALA A 179 5.41 -17.36 -3.55
N ASN A 180 6.49 -17.89 -2.94
CA ASN A 180 6.41 -18.81 -1.81
C ASN A 180 6.55 -18.11 -0.46
N THR A 181 6.89 -16.83 -0.47
CA THR A 181 7.10 -16.05 0.75
C THR A 181 5.78 -15.83 1.48
N VAL A 182 5.68 -16.32 2.71
CA VAL A 182 4.52 -16.15 3.58
C VAL A 182 4.58 -14.78 4.27
N VAL A 183 3.49 -14.02 4.17
CA VAL A 183 3.40 -12.65 4.69
C VAL A 183 2.61 -12.64 5.99
N THR A 184 3.25 -12.23 7.09
CA THR A 184 2.61 -12.10 8.41
C THR A 184 2.54 -10.66 8.91
N GLU A 185 3.23 -9.74 8.24
CA GLU A 185 3.28 -8.31 8.56
C GLU A 185 3.37 -7.48 7.28
N ASP A 186 3.14 -6.18 7.38
CA ASP A 186 3.35 -5.25 6.26
C ASP A 186 4.84 -5.28 5.85
N MET A 187 5.12 -5.30 4.55
CA MET A 187 6.48 -5.41 4.03
C MET A 187 6.80 -4.31 3.03
N THR A 188 8.05 -3.86 3.07
CA THR A 188 8.62 -3.00 2.02
C THR A 188 9.60 -3.82 1.19
N LEU A 189 9.41 -3.82 -0.13
CA LEU A 189 10.16 -4.62 -1.08
C LEU A 189 10.80 -3.72 -2.14
N TYR A 190 12.02 -4.05 -2.52
CA TYR A 190 12.82 -3.31 -3.48
C TYR A 190 13.10 -4.18 -4.71
N ALA A 191 12.83 -3.61 -5.88
CA ALA A 191 13.14 -4.26 -7.15
C ALA A 191 14.65 -4.56 -7.26
N GLN A 192 14.96 -5.77 -7.68
CA GLN A 192 16.31 -6.21 -8.02
C GLN A 192 16.45 -6.28 -9.54
N TRP A 193 17.63 -5.96 -10.05
CA TRP A 193 17.86 -5.79 -11.47
C TRP A 193 19.05 -6.60 -11.94
N SER A 194 18.93 -7.21 -13.11
CA SER A 194 20.04 -7.87 -13.82
C SER A 194 20.30 -7.17 -15.15
N GLU A 195 21.52 -7.27 -15.63
CA GLU A 195 21.83 -6.90 -17.02
C GLU A 195 21.09 -7.84 -17.97
N PRO A 196 20.62 -7.36 -19.13
CA PRO A 196 20.08 -8.24 -20.16
C PRO A 196 21.13 -9.26 -20.56
N ALA A 197 20.71 -10.49 -20.82
CA ALA A 197 21.61 -11.48 -21.41
C ALA A 197 22.11 -10.92 -22.73
N VAL A 198 23.42 -10.68 -22.81
CA VAL A 198 24.04 -10.33 -24.07
C VAL A 198 24.11 -11.64 -24.87
N ASP A 199 23.24 -11.76 -25.83
CA ASP A 199 23.40 -12.83 -26.84
C ASP A 199 24.63 -12.45 -27.68
N LEU A 200 25.77 -12.95 -27.24
CA LEU A 200 27.00 -12.85 -28.02
C LEU A 200 26.91 -13.85 -29.18
N ASP A 201 26.06 -13.56 -30.17
CA ASP A 201 26.21 -14.11 -31.48
C ASP A 201 27.51 -13.54 -32.09
N VAL A 202 28.64 -13.89 -31.49
CA VAL A 202 29.95 -13.64 -32.10
C VAL A 202 30.11 -14.65 -33.19
N ALA A 203 29.62 -14.33 -34.38
CA ALA A 203 30.03 -15.02 -35.57
C ALA A 203 31.50 -14.68 -35.82
N VAL A 204 32.40 -15.43 -35.19
CA VAL A 204 33.83 -15.37 -35.55
C VAL A 204 33.97 -16.07 -36.89
N SER A 205 33.98 -15.28 -37.96
CA SER A 205 34.39 -15.78 -39.25
C SER A 205 35.90 -15.52 -39.41
N TYR A 206 36.68 -16.57 -39.52
CA TYR A 206 38.05 -16.46 -39.97
C TYR A 206 38.16 -17.05 -41.37
N SER A 207 38.92 -16.40 -42.20
CA SER A 207 39.25 -16.93 -43.53
C SER A 207 40.59 -17.61 -43.48
N ASN A 208 40.64 -18.84 -43.90
CA ASN A 208 41.90 -19.52 -44.25
C ASN A 208 41.97 -19.65 -45.76
N VAL A 209 43.14 -19.65 -46.31
CA VAL A 209 43.33 -19.93 -47.72
C VAL A 209 43.82 -21.41 -47.88
N ASP A 210 43.24 -22.10 -48.81
CA ASP A 210 43.68 -23.44 -49.14
C ASP A 210 45.02 -23.42 -49.94
N GLU A 211 45.55 -24.56 -50.23
CA GLU A 211 46.79 -24.70 -51.00
C GLU A 211 46.69 -24.12 -52.45
N ALA A 212 45.47 -23.89 -52.93
CA ALA A 212 45.21 -23.24 -54.20
C ALA A 212 45.04 -21.72 -54.09
N GLY A 213 45.07 -21.12 -52.84
CA GLY A 213 44.91 -19.71 -52.57
C GLY A 213 43.47 -19.26 -52.55
N GLU A 214 42.50 -20.17 -52.45
CA GLU A 214 41.11 -19.85 -52.31
C GLU A 214 40.69 -19.67 -50.84
N THR A 215 39.83 -18.68 -50.54
CA THR A 215 39.35 -18.39 -49.20
C THR A 215 38.31 -19.39 -48.74
N ILE A 216 38.60 -20.14 -47.68
CA ILE A 216 37.67 -21.09 -47.04
C ILE A 216 37.02 -20.40 -45.84
N TRP A 217 35.68 -20.29 -45.83
CA TRP A 217 34.91 -19.77 -44.70
C TRP A 217 34.39 -20.94 -43.85
N THR A 218 34.75 -20.96 -42.57
CA THR A 218 34.19 -21.92 -41.64
C THR A 218 33.34 -21.16 -40.61
N LYS A 219 32.08 -21.49 -40.52
CA LYS A 219 31.20 -20.99 -39.46
C LYS A 219 31.35 -21.93 -38.26
N ILE A 220 31.71 -21.37 -37.12
CA ILE A 220 31.71 -22.07 -35.84
C ILE A 220 30.45 -21.64 -35.07
#